data_348976e17c5e3a8e01381394029b3dc4
#
_entry.id   348976e17c5e3a8e01381394029b3dc4
#
_cell.length_a   1.000
_cell.length_b   1.000
_cell.length_c   1.000
_cell.angle_alpha   90.00
_cell.angle_beta   90.00
_cell.angle_gamma   90.00
#
_symmetry.space_group_name_H-M   'P 1'
#
loop_
_entity.id
_entity.type
_entity.pdbx_description
1 polymer ?
#
loop_
_entity_poly.entity_id
_entity_poly.type
_entity_poly.pdbx_seq_one_letter_code
_entity_poly.pdbx_strand_id
1 'polypeptide(L)'
;MSRLHVDSVIKSFGGKQILKDIYIVCETGKITGLLGRNGTGKSTLLKIISGTVKGDSQYIRSDHKVLINQMDRKRRIAYLPQHFFLPKGVKIKNLIPLFCNQENTEKLFELELIKPLLNEACRNLSVGEKKIAEALLILYSDSEFILLDEPFNGFSPKTTAEMQRIIKEQSKHKGIIISDHRYHEVLDISDEVYLLSDTYLKRIKDFKELQQHNYLPKSI
;
A
#
# COMPACT_ATOMS: atom_id res chain seq x y z
N MET A 1 0.43 15.75 12.75
CA MET A 1 0.16 15.03 11.48
C MET A 1 1.41 15.07 10.65
N SER A 2 1.95 13.91 10.34
CA SER A 2 3.13 13.81 9.47
C SER A 2 2.72 13.68 8.01
N ARG A 3 3.61 14.13 7.11
CA ARG A 3 3.38 14.12 5.67
C ARG A 3 4.53 13.45 4.93
N LEU A 4 4.21 12.49 4.10
CA LEU A 4 5.10 11.91 3.11
C LEU A 4 4.89 12.66 1.78
N HIS A 5 5.89 13.40 1.35
CA HIS A 5 5.91 14.08 0.06
C HIS A 5 6.76 13.28 -0.92
N VAL A 6 6.20 12.99 -2.05
CA VAL A 6 6.84 12.32 -3.19
C VAL A 6 6.73 13.26 -4.36
N ASP A 7 7.86 13.70 -4.89
CA ASP A 7 7.94 14.74 -5.90
C ASP A 7 8.95 14.40 -6.98
N SER A 8 8.72 14.92 -8.18
CA SER A 8 9.62 14.83 -9.33
C SER A 8 10.03 13.37 -9.66
N VAL A 9 9.10 12.39 -9.45
CA VAL A 9 9.42 11.01 -9.75
C VAL A 9 9.31 10.76 -11.26
N ILE A 10 10.44 10.37 -11.83
CA ILE A 10 10.57 9.96 -13.24
C ILE A 10 11.08 8.52 -13.26
N LYS A 11 10.52 7.68 -14.13
CA LYS A 11 10.99 6.32 -14.36
C LYS A 11 10.75 5.85 -15.78
N SER A 12 11.80 5.29 -16.37
CA SER A 12 11.75 4.61 -17.67
C SER A 12 12.33 3.20 -17.55
N PHE A 13 11.85 2.28 -18.39
CA PHE A 13 12.43 0.96 -18.59
C PHE A 13 12.57 0.70 -20.08
N GLY A 14 13.78 0.32 -20.53
CA GLY A 14 14.05 0.01 -21.94
C GLY A 14 13.68 1.14 -22.90
N GLY A 15 13.89 2.40 -22.51
CA GLY A 15 13.55 3.58 -23.32
C GLY A 15 12.07 4.01 -23.23
N LYS A 16 11.20 3.19 -22.64
CA LYS A 16 9.78 3.53 -22.44
C LYS A 16 9.58 4.22 -21.10
N GLN A 17 9.10 5.46 -21.13
CA GLN A 17 8.76 6.20 -19.92
C GLN A 17 7.47 5.63 -19.29
N ILE A 18 7.52 5.32 -17.99
CA ILE A 18 6.42 4.75 -17.22
C ILE A 18 5.85 5.79 -16.24
N LEU A 19 6.71 6.61 -15.64
CA LEU A 19 6.33 7.69 -14.73
C LEU A 19 7.00 8.98 -15.20
N LYS A 20 6.21 10.07 -15.24
CA LYS A 20 6.68 11.37 -15.70
C LYS A 20 6.25 12.45 -14.73
N ASP A 21 7.23 13.00 -14.00
CA ASP A 21 7.04 14.11 -13.08
C ASP A 21 5.88 13.88 -12.07
N ILE A 22 5.95 12.75 -11.36
CA ILE A 22 4.89 12.35 -10.43
C ILE A 22 5.01 13.13 -9.13
N TYR A 23 3.88 13.69 -8.69
CA TYR A 23 3.70 14.30 -7.39
C TYR A 23 2.54 13.64 -6.63
N ILE A 24 2.79 13.17 -5.41
CA ILE A 24 1.76 12.62 -4.52
C ILE A 24 2.12 12.94 -3.06
N VAL A 25 1.10 13.22 -2.26
CA VAL A 25 1.23 13.41 -0.80
C VAL A 25 0.41 12.36 -0.09
N CYS A 26 0.95 11.82 0.99
CA CYS A 26 0.24 10.96 1.92
C CYS A 26 0.37 11.55 3.33
N GLU A 27 -0.74 11.73 4.03
CA GLU A 27 -0.79 12.30 5.38
C GLU A 27 -1.19 11.23 6.39
N THR A 28 -0.58 11.26 7.59
CA THR A 28 -1.09 10.44 8.70
C THR A 28 -2.52 10.85 9.05
N GLY A 29 -3.37 9.88 9.33
CA GLY A 29 -4.80 10.10 9.51
C GLY A 29 -5.62 9.96 8.24
N LYS A 30 -4.98 9.66 7.08
CA LYS A 30 -5.66 9.56 5.78
C LYS A 30 -5.28 8.33 4.98
N ILE A 31 -6.22 7.89 4.16
CA ILE A 31 -6.03 6.86 3.13
C ILE A 31 -6.02 7.52 1.76
N THR A 32 -4.96 7.34 1.02
CA THR A 32 -4.78 7.83 -0.35
C THR A 32 -4.95 6.68 -1.34
N GLY A 33 -6.00 6.71 -2.14
CA GLY A 33 -6.25 5.74 -3.21
C GLY A 33 -5.41 6.04 -4.46
N LEU A 34 -4.68 5.07 -4.96
CA LEU A 34 -3.91 5.14 -6.20
C LEU A 34 -4.56 4.25 -7.26
N LEU A 35 -5.33 4.84 -8.15
CA LEU A 35 -6.03 4.16 -9.24
C LEU A 35 -5.23 4.21 -10.54
N GLY A 36 -5.56 3.36 -11.48
CA GLY A 36 -4.97 3.29 -12.80
C GLY A 36 -5.11 1.90 -13.39
N ARG A 37 -5.11 1.79 -14.72
CA ARG A 37 -5.19 0.51 -15.42
C ARG A 37 -3.96 -0.37 -15.13
N ASN A 38 -4.06 -1.67 -15.42
CA ASN A 38 -2.92 -2.57 -15.30
C ASN A 38 -1.77 -2.11 -16.22
N GLY A 39 -0.55 -2.17 -15.71
CA GLY A 39 0.64 -1.74 -16.45
C GLY A 39 0.91 -0.23 -16.48
N THR A 40 0.08 0.63 -15.86
CA THR A 40 0.31 2.09 -15.84
C THR A 40 1.49 2.53 -14.99
N GLY A 41 2.00 1.66 -14.08
CA GLY A 41 3.15 2.00 -13.24
C GLY A 41 2.85 2.19 -11.76
N LYS A 42 1.63 1.85 -11.26
CA LYS A 42 1.26 1.98 -9.84
C LYS A 42 2.25 1.25 -8.92
N SER A 43 2.48 -0.04 -9.16
CA SER A 43 3.45 -0.83 -8.39
C SER A 43 4.87 -0.30 -8.51
N THR A 44 5.23 0.25 -9.68
CA THR A 44 6.54 0.91 -9.88
C THR A 44 6.66 2.14 -9.00
N LEU A 45 5.62 2.97 -8.93
CA LEU A 45 5.58 4.14 -8.06
C LEU A 45 5.70 3.74 -6.58
N LEU A 46 4.92 2.76 -6.12
CA LEU A 46 5.00 2.28 -4.74
C LEU A 46 6.39 1.69 -4.40
N LYS A 47 7.01 0.97 -5.32
CA LYS A 47 8.39 0.46 -5.18
C LYS A 47 9.43 1.59 -5.12
N ILE A 48 9.23 2.67 -5.86
CA ILE A 48 10.11 3.84 -5.79
C ILE A 48 9.94 4.56 -4.45
N ILE A 49 8.71 4.74 -3.99
CA ILE A 49 8.43 5.37 -2.69
C ILE A 49 9.04 4.56 -1.55
N SER A 50 8.90 3.23 -1.57
CA SER A 50 9.48 2.34 -0.55
C SER A 50 11.02 2.22 -0.63
N GLY A 51 11.64 2.64 -1.75
CA GLY A 51 13.07 2.50 -2.00
C GLY A 51 13.49 1.13 -2.51
N THR A 52 12.55 0.27 -2.88
CA THR A 52 12.83 -1.06 -3.48
C THR A 52 13.33 -0.92 -4.92
N VAL A 53 12.87 0.10 -5.63
CA VAL A 53 13.33 0.47 -6.98
C VAL A 53 13.81 1.92 -6.95
N LYS A 54 14.92 2.21 -7.63
CA LYS A 54 15.41 3.59 -7.80
C LYS A 54 14.72 4.25 -9.00
N GLY A 55 14.16 5.45 -8.79
CA GLY A 55 13.70 6.32 -9.87
C GLY A 55 14.88 6.88 -10.68
N ASP A 56 14.63 7.29 -11.91
CA ASP A 56 15.61 8.01 -12.72
C ASP A 56 15.76 9.44 -12.17
N SER A 57 14.65 10.03 -11.69
CA SER A 57 14.60 11.18 -10.78
C SER A 57 13.61 10.89 -9.68
N GLN A 58 13.85 11.41 -8.47
CA GLN A 58 12.93 11.29 -7.33
C GLN A 58 13.34 12.21 -6.20
N TYR A 59 12.37 12.88 -5.58
CA TYR A 59 12.53 13.61 -4.33
C TYR A 59 11.48 13.14 -3.34
N ILE A 60 11.91 12.50 -2.25
CA ILE A 60 11.01 11.92 -1.24
C ILE A 60 11.41 12.42 0.13
N ARG A 61 10.47 13.02 0.85
CA ARG A 61 10.68 13.51 2.22
C ARG A 61 9.50 13.15 3.13
N SER A 62 9.78 12.92 4.38
CA SER A 62 8.79 12.87 5.45
C SER A 62 8.94 14.11 6.30
N ASP A 63 7.91 14.95 6.32
CA ASP A 63 7.94 16.28 6.92
C ASP A 63 9.13 17.12 6.39
N HIS A 64 10.10 17.41 7.25
CA HIS A 64 11.32 18.17 6.90
C HIS A 64 12.51 17.27 6.56
N LYS A 65 12.40 15.94 6.75
CA LYS A 65 13.51 15.01 6.51
C LYS A 65 13.43 14.41 5.13
N VAL A 66 14.48 14.65 4.31
CA VAL A 66 14.64 13.98 3.00
C VAL A 66 15.05 12.52 3.23
N LEU A 67 14.37 11.60 2.58
CA LEU A 67 14.62 10.16 2.66
C LEU A 67 15.50 9.73 1.49
N ILE A 68 16.81 9.93 1.64
CA ILE A 68 17.79 9.76 0.56
C ILE A 68 18.03 8.29 0.25
N ASN A 69 18.26 7.49 1.29
CA ASN A 69 18.66 6.09 1.13
C ASN A 69 17.55 5.12 1.56
N GLN A 70 17.75 3.84 1.26
CA GLN A 70 16.80 2.78 1.59
C GLN A 70 16.57 2.62 3.10
N MET A 71 17.60 2.86 3.91
CA MET A 71 17.51 2.73 5.38
C MET A 71 16.58 3.79 5.97
N ASP A 72 16.69 5.05 5.50
CA ASP A 72 15.79 6.14 5.92
C ASP A 72 14.34 5.81 5.61
N ARG A 73 14.08 5.20 4.43
CA ARG A 73 12.73 4.80 4.00
C ARG A 73 12.19 3.65 4.83
N LYS A 74 12.95 2.57 5.00
CA LYS A 74 12.54 1.38 5.78
C LYS A 74 12.14 1.70 7.22
N ARG A 75 12.67 2.76 7.80
CA ARG A 75 12.30 3.18 9.17
C ARG A 75 10.94 3.87 9.24
N ARG A 76 10.43 4.39 8.12
CA ARG A 76 9.20 5.18 8.09
C ARG A 76 8.12 4.61 7.20
N ILE A 77 8.49 3.79 6.23
CA ILE A 77 7.61 3.30 5.18
C ILE A 77 7.66 1.77 5.15
N ALA A 78 6.51 1.13 5.38
CA ALA A 78 6.34 -0.29 5.11
C ALA A 78 5.59 -0.48 3.78
N TYR A 79 5.96 -1.54 3.06
CA TYR A 79 5.41 -1.83 1.74
C TYR A 79 4.94 -3.28 1.66
N LEU A 80 3.67 -3.47 1.33
CA LEU A 80 3.08 -4.75 0.97
C LEU A 80 3.21 -4.95 -0.54
N PRO A 81 4.07 -5.85 -1.03
CA PRO A 81 4.19 -6.14 -2.45
C PRO A 81 3.09 -7.09 -2.93
N GLN A 82 2.89 -7.16 -4.26
CA GLN A 82 1.98 -8.13 -4.87
C GLN A 82 2.44 -9.59 -4.68
N HIS A 83 3.75 -9.81 -4.54
CA HIS A 83 4.35 -11.14 -4.37
C HIS A 83 4.62 -11.44 -2.90
N PHE A 84 4.45 -12.71 -2.53
CA PHE A 84 4.74 -13.17 -1.18
C PHE A 84 6.19 -12.95 -0.79
N PHE A 85 6.40 -12.47 0.44
CA PHE A 85 7.72 -12.15 0.96
C PHE A 85 8.06 -12.90 2.27
N LEU A 86 7.07 -13.54 2.91
CA LEU A 86 7.31 -14.23 4.17
C LEU A 86 8.11 -15.53 3.99
N PRO A 87 9.05 -15.84 4.90
CA PRO A 87 9.87 -17.05 4.85
C PRO A 87 9.02 -18.29 5.07
N LYS A 88 9.14 -19.29 4.14
CA LYS A 88 8.27 -20.47 4.06
C LYS A 88 8.22 -21.33 5.33
N GLY A 89 9.33 -21.43 6.06
CA GLY A 89 9.48 -22.37 7.19
C GLY A 89 9.15 -21.76 8.57
N VAL A 90 8.82 -20.48 8.66
CA VAL A 90 8.63 -19.78 9.93
C VAL A 90 7.13 -19.69 10.26
N LYS A 91 6.79 -19.91 11.53
CA LYS A 91 5.41 -19.74 12.04
C LYS A 91 5.06 -18.27 12.11
N ILE A 92 3.80 -17.93 11.84
CA ILE A 92 3.31 -16.55 11.84
C ILE A 92 3.57 -15.87 13.19
N LYS A 93 3.28 -16.52 14.32
CA LYS A 93 3.53 -15.95 15.65
C LYS A 93 4.98 -15.51 15.90
N ASN A 94 5.95 -16.17 15.25
CA ASN A 94 7.37 -15.83 15.41
C ASN A 94 7.79 -14.65 14.50
N LEU A 95 7.00 -14.33 13.49
CA LEU A 95 7.23 -13.20 12.60
C LEU A 95 6.69 -11.89 13.16
N ILE A 96 5.54 -11.94 13.85
CA ILE A 96 4.85 -10.75 14.35
C ILE A 96 5.80 -9.82 15.15
N PRO A 97 6.56 -10.31 16.16
CA PRO A 97 7.45 -9.44 16.94
C PRO A 97 8.64 -8.82 16.14
N LEU A 98 8.88 -9.31 14.91
CA LEU A 98 9.91 -8.75 14.04
C LEU A 98 9.43 -7.53 13.24
N PHE A 99 8.11 -7.35 13.14
CA PHE A 99 7.48 -6.26 12.41
C PHE A 99 6.88 -5.20 13.32
N CYS A 100 6.45 -5.60 14.52
CA CYS A 100 5.58 -4.84 15.38
C CYS A 100 6.23 -4.64 16.76
N ASN A 101 5.98 -3.50 17.39
CA ASN A 101 6.25 -3.30 18.81
C ASN A 101 5.35 -4.20 19.69
N GLN A 102 5.57 -4.19 21.00
CA GLN A 102 4.83 -5.05 21.92
C GLN A 102 3.32 -4.81 21.86
N GLU A 103 2.88 -3.55 21.89
CA GLU A 103 1.45 -3.20 21.86
C GLU A 103 0.75 -3.72 20.59
N ASN A 104 1.37 -3.48 19.42
CA ASN A 104 0.84 -3.96 18.14
C ASN A 104 0.93 -5.49 18.01
N THR A 105 1.92 -6.12 18.62
CA THR A 105 2.04 -7.57 18.72
C THR A 105 0.85 -8.16 19.47
N GLU A 106 0.54 -7.62 20.64
CA GLU A 106 -0.61 -8.06 21.47
C GLU A 106 -1.93 -7.88 20.70
N LYS A 107 -2.14 -6.71 20.08
CA LYS A 107 -3.32 -6.45 19.23
C LYS A 107 -3.45 -7.44 18.08
N LEU A 108 -2.36 -7.77 17.40
CA LEU A 108 -2.38 -8.74 16.32
C LEU A 108 -2.74 -10.15 16.80
N PHE A 109 -2.21 -10.58 17.93
CA PHE A 109 -2.54 -11.90 18.50
C PHE A 109 -4.04 -12.07 18.78
N GLU A 110 -4.76 -10.96 19.01
CA GLU A 110 -6.20 -10.96 19.31
C GLU A 110 -7.10 -10.84 18.08
N LEU A 111 -6.55 -10.53 16.90
CA LEU A 111 -7.35 -10.40 15.68
C LEU A 111 -7.88 -11.75 15.18
N GLU A 112 -9.17 -11.83 14.94
CA GLU A 112 -9.85 -13.04 14.46
C GLU A 112 -9.28 -13.54 13.11
N LEU A 113 -8.82 -12.64 12.23
CA LEU A 113 -8.25 -13.01 10.95
C LEU A 113 -6.88 -13.71 11.06
N ILE A 114 -6.10 -13.44 12.12
CA ILE A 114 -4.74 -13.99 12.25
C ILE A 114 -4.67 -15.12 13.27
N LYS A 115 -5.57 -15.16 14.26
CA LYS A 115 -5.60 -16.21 15.31
C LYS A 115 -5.45 -17.64 14.77
N PRO A 116 -6.21 -18.06 13.73
CA PRO A 116 -6.09 -19.39 13.16
C PRO A 116 -4.72 -19.67 12.55
N LEU A 117 -4.00 -18.64 12.13
CA LEU A 117 -2.74 -18.73 11.37
C LEU A 117 -1.51 -18.73 12.29
N LEU A 118 -1.63 -18.32 13.54
CA LEU A 118 -0.51 -18.05 14.43
C LEU A 118 0.46 -19.23 14.59
N ASN A 119 -0.06 -20.45 14.67
CA ASN A 119 0.74 -21.66 14.87
C ASN A 119 1.17 -22.33 13.57
N GLU A 120 0.67 -21.83 12.43
CA GLU A 120 1.00 -22.36 11.10
C GLU A 120 2.32 -21.77 10.58
N ALA A 121 3.08 -22.61 9.87
CA ALA A 121 4.21 -22.15 9.09
C ALA A 121 3.71 -21.55 7.77
N CYS A 122 4.38 -20.50 7.27
CA CYS A 122 3.94 -19.80 6.05
C CYS A 122 3.75 -20.75 4.83
N ARG A 123 4.50 -21.84 4.74
CA ARG A 123 4.33 -22.84 3.65
C ARG A 123 2.99 -23.57 3.69
N ASN A 124 2.39 -23.72 4.87
CA ASN A 124 1.14 -24.46 5.07
C ASN A 124 -0.10 -23.61 4.77
N LEU A 125 0.05 -22.29 4.72
CA LEU A 125 -1.04 -21.36 4.47
C LEU A 125 -1.49 -21.39 3.01
N SER A 126 -2.79 -21.29 2.79
CA SER A 126 -3.37 -21.01 1.47
C SER A 126 -2.90 -19.65 0.94
N VAL A 127 -3.12 -19.39 -0.35
CA VAL A 127 -2.81 -18.09 -0.99
C VAL A 127 -3.50 -16.93 -0.28
N GLY A 128 -4.78 -17.07 0.07
CA GLY A 128 -5.54 -16.05 0.77
C GLY A 128 -5.02 -15.79 2.19
N GLU A 129 -4.75 -16.86 2.95
CA GLU A 129 -4.21 -16.76 4.31
C GLU A 129 -2.83 -16.11 4.35
N LYS A 130 -1.94 -16.44 3.38
CA LYS A 130 -0.65 -15.75 3.23
C LYS A 130 -0.82 -14.26 3.03
N LYS A 131 -1.72 -13.85 2.13
CA LYS A 131 -2.01 -12.44 1.88
C LYS A 131 -2.56 -11.73 3.11
N ILE A 132 -3.47 -12.37 3.84
CA ILE A 132 -4.00 -11.83 5.11
C ILE A 132 -2.85 -11.60 6.09
N ALA A 133 -2.03 -12.63 6.32
CA ALA A 133 -0.90 -12.54 7.26
C ALA A 133 0.07 -11.42 6.86
N GLU A 134 0.49 -11.35 5.58
CA GLU A 134 1.39 -10.32 5.08
C GLU A 134 0.81 -8.91 5.20
N ALA A 135 -0.47 -8.73 4.83
CA ALA A 135 -1.13 -7.44 4.93
C ALA A 135 -1.23 -6.97 6.40
N LEU A 136 -1.59 -7.87 7.32
CA LEU A 136 -1.69 -7.54 8.74
C LEU A 136 -0.32 -7.20 9.35
N LEU A 137 0.73 -7.95 9.04
CA LEU A 137 2.09 -7.63 9.49
C LEU A 137 2.55 -6.23 9.03
N ILE A 138 2.26 -5.87 7.78
CA ILE A 138 2.59 -4.54 7.25
C ILE A 138 1.74 -3.45 7.88
N LEU A 139 0.42 -3.66 8.04
CA LEU A 139 -0.49 -2.68 8.63
C LEU A 139 -0.16 -2.39 10.10
N TYR A 140 0.21 -3.40 10.87
CA TYR A 140 0.57 -3.27 12.29
C TYR A 140 2.05 -2.98 12.54
N SER A 141 2.88 -2.92 11.47
CA SER A 141 4.31 -2.55 11.61
C SER A 141 4.45 -1.17 12.26
N ASP A 142 5.64 -0.89 12.80
CA ASP A 142 5.93 0.40 13.47
C ASP A 142 6.15 1.56 12.50
N SER A 143 5.93 1.33 11.19
CA SER A 143 6.08 2.36 10.17
C SER A 143 4.96 3.39 10.22
N GLU A 144 5.31 4.62 9.95
CA GLU A 144 4.43 5.79 9.94
C GLU A 144 3.57 5.85 8.66
N PHE A 145 4.12 5.34 7.56
CA PHE A 145 3.45 5.27 6.25
C PHE A 145 3.40 3.84 5.74
N ILE A 146 2.25 3.46 5.21
CA ILE A 146 1.98 2.11 4.70
C ILE A 146 1.62 2.20 3.22
N LEU A 147 2.28 1.38 2.41
CA LEU A 147 2.00 1.25 0.98
C LEU A 147 1.43 -0.15 0.73
N LEU A 148 0.21 -0.23 0.20
CA LEU A 148 -0.49 -1.49 -0.07
C LEU A 148 -0.68 -1.67 -1.58
N ASP A 149 -0.05 -2.69 -2.15
CA ASP A 149 -0.11 -3.02 -3.58
C ASP A 149 -1.00 -4.24 -3.82
N GLU A 150 -2.23 -4.01 -4.25
CA GLU A 150 -3.30 -4.99 -4.47
C GLU A 150 -3.63 -5.87 -3.24
N PRO A 151 -3.92 -5.26 -2.08
CA PRO A 151 -4.16 -5.99 -0.84
C PRO A 151 -5.41 -6.86 -0.89
N PHE A 152 -6.44 -6.50 -1.68
CA PHE A 152 -7.72 -7.21 -1.72
C PHE A 152 -7.76 -8.38 -2.71
N ASN A 153 -6.70 -8.55 -3.52
CA ASN A 153 -6.68 -9.59 -4.55
C ASN A 153 -6.75 -10.98 -3.94
N GLY A 154 -7.78 -11.76 -4.35
CA GLY A 154 -8.02 -13.12 -3.87
C GLY A 154 -8.82 -13.21 -2.56
N PHE A 155 -9.30 -12.09 -2.00
CA PHE A 155 -10.15 -12.10 -0.82
C PHE A 155 -11.63 -12.30 -1.17
N SER A 156 -12.35 -13.01 -0.28
CA SER A 156 -13.81 -13.06 -0.30
C SER A 156 -14.39 -11.69 0.07
N PRO A 157 -15.64 -11.37 -0.28
CA PRO A 157 -16.29 -10.12 0.12
C PRO A 157 -16.23 -9.88 1.63
N LYS A 158 -16.45 -10.92 2.45
CA LYS A 158 -16.36 -10.84 3.91
C LYS A 158 -14.96 -10.46 4.38
N THR A 159 -13.94 -11.13 3.84
CA THR A 159 -12.54 -10.84 4.18
C THR A 159 -12.14 -9.43 3.73
N THR A 160 -12.62 -8.98 2.56
CA THR A 160 -12.38 -7.62 2.07
C THR A 160 -12.97 -6.58 3.01
N ALA A 161 -14.21 -6.73 3.43
CA ALA A 161 -14.87 -5.80 4.34
C ALA A 161 -14.14 -5.72 5.70
N GLU A 162 -13.70 -6.85 6.24
CA GLU A 162 -12.94 -6.86 7.49
C GLU A 162 -11.56 -6.22 7.33
N MET A 163 -10.87 -6.47 6.21
CA MET A 163 -9.59 -5.82 5.91
C MET A 163 -9.75 -4.31 5.71
N GLN A 164 -10.81 -3.87 5.05
CA GLN A 164 -11.15 -2.44 4.93
C GLN A 164 -11.36 -1.78 6.30
N ARG A 165 -12.06 -2.46 7.21
CA ARG A 165 -12.24 -2.00 8.59
C ARG A 165 -10.89 -1.84 9.30
N ILE A 166 -10.00 -2.83 9.17
CA ILE A 166 -8.65 -2.79 9.77
C ILE A 166 -7.81 -1.66 9.16
N ILE A 167 -7.85 -1.50 7.84
CA ILE A 167 -7.12 -0.40 7.15
C ILE A 167 -7.61 0.95 7.67
N LYS A 168 -8.92 1.17 7.79
CA LYS A 168 -9.50 2.40 8.35
C LYS A 168 -9.09 2.63 9.82
N GLU A 169 -8.99 1.57 10.61
CA GLU A 169 -8.53 1.70 12.00
C GLU A 169 -7.05 2.10 12.06
N GLN A 170 -6.20 1.44 11.28
CA GLN A 170 -4.77 1.76 11.23
C GLN A 170 -4.50 3.16 10.64
N SER A 171 -5.32 3.62 9.72
CA SER A 171 -5.16 4.96 9.12
C SER A 171 -5.31 6.10 10.12
N LYS A 172 -6.00 5.90 11.25
CA LYS A 172 -6.12 6.93 12.30
C LYS A 172 -4.77 7.41 12.83
N HIS A 173 -3.75 6.56 12.75
CA HIS A 173 -2.40 6.83 13.27
C HIS A 173 -1.32 6.82 12.18
N LYS A 174 -1.65 6.34 10.98
CA LYS A 174 -0.72 6.14 9.85
C LYS A 174 -1.23 6.81 8.59
N GLY A 175 -0.33 7.18 7.69
CA GLY A 175 -0.67 7.53 6.32
C GLY A 175 -0.66 6.26 5.46
N ILE A 176 -1.71 6.01 4.69
CA ILE A 176 -1.82 4.79 3.88
C ILE A 176 -2.00 5.17 2.42
N ILE A 177 -1.16 4.61 1.54
CA ILE A 177 -1.40 4.62 0.08
C ILE A 177 -1.83 3.21 -0.32
N ILE A 178 -2.99 3.10 -0.94
CA ILE A 178 -3.55 1.83 -1.39
C ILE A 178 -3.77 1.83 -2.89
N SER A 179 -3.30 0.78 -3.57
CA SER A 179 -3.52 0.53 -4.99
C SER A 179 -4.17 -0.83 -5.17
N ASP A 180 -5.29 -0.87 -5.88
CA ASP A 180 -5.92 -2.13 -6.27
C ASP A 180 -6.64 -1.96 -7.62
N HIS A 181 -6.82 -3.05 -8.37
CA HIS A 181 -7.64 -3.06 -9.58
C HIS A 181 -9.15 -3.12 -9.24
N ARG A 182 -9.49 -3.54 -8.04
CA ARG A 182 -10.84 -3.51 -7.47
C ARG A 182 -11.14 -2.09 -6.97
N TYR A 183 -11.34 -1.16 -7.90
CA TYR A 183 -11.42 0.27 -7.62
C TYR A 183 -12.54 0.65 -6.64
N HIS A 184 -13.66 -0.09 -6.62
CA HIS A 184 -14.75 0.15 -5.66
C HIS A 184 -14.24 0.04 -4.23
N GLU A 185 -13.51 -1.03 -3.91
CA GLU A 185 -12.96 -1.28 -2.58
C GLU A 185 -11.96 -0.22 -2.14
N VAL A 186 -11.21 0.35 -3.10
CA VAL A 186 -10.29 1.47 -2.84
C VAL A 186 -11.07 2.75 -2.58
N LEU A 187 -12.05 3.07 -3.43
CA LEU A 187 -12.86 4.28 -3.32
C LEU A 187 -13.67 4.32 -2.01
N ASP A 188 -14.20 3.18 -1.55
CA ASP A 188 -15.01 3.07 -0.34
C ASP A 188 -14.27 3.45 0.95
N ILE A 189 -12.93 3.42 0.92
CA ILE A 189 -12.12 3.69 2.10
C ILE A 189 -11.16 4.87 1.96
N SER A 190 -11.01 5.45 0.75
CA SER A 190 -10.04 6.51 0.49
C SER A 190 -10.59 7.89 0.79
N ASP A 191 -9.78 8.71 1.49
CA ASP A 191 -10.05 10.13 1.73
C ASP A 191 -9.66 11.00 0.53
N GLU A 192 -8.62 10.57 -0.19
CA GLU A 192 -8.11 11.23 -1.38
C GLU A 192 -7.80 10.19 -2.45
N VAL A 193 -8.02 10.55 -3.72
CA VAL A 193 -7.81 9.62 -4.84
C VAL A 193 -6.93 10.27 -5.90
N TYR A 194 -5.99 9.49 -6.39
CA TYR A 194 -5.15 9.83 -7.54
C TYR A 194 -5.33 8.79 -8.64
N LEU A 195 -5.38 9.25 -9.88
CA LEU A 195 -5.41 8.41 -11.08
C LEU A 195 -4.07 8.50 -11.82
N LEU A 196 -3.41 7.37 -11.99
CA LEU A 196 -2.22 7.23 -12.83
C LEU A 196 -2.64 6.80 -14.24
N SER A 197 -2.51 7.70 -15.20
CA SER A 197 -2.81 7.47 -16.61
C SER A 197 -1.79 8.18 -17.49
N ASP A 198 -1.43 7.56 -18.60
CA ASP A 198 -0.53 8.15 -19.61
C ASP A 198 0.77 8.71 -19.01
N THR A 199 1.34 7.99 -18.07
CA THR A 199 2.58 8.33 -17.32
C THR A 199 2.45 9.46 -16.30
N TYR A 200 1.32 10.16 -16.23
CA TYR A 200 1.05 11.26 -15.30
C TYR A 200 0.12 10.83 -14.17
N LEU A 201 0.24 11.51 -13.04
CA LEU A 201 -0.63 11.34 -11.88
C LEU A 201 -1.53 12.57 -11.73
N LYS A 202 -2.83 12.34 -11.64
CA LYS A 202 -3.83 13.38 -11.43
C LYS A 202 -4.61 13.13 -10.14
N ARG A 203 -4.75 14.15 -9.29
CA ARG A 203 -5.67 14.10 -8.16
C ARG A 203 -7.10 14.21 -8.67
N ILE A 204 -7.96 13.30 -8.25
CA ILE A 204 -9.38 13.22 -8.64
C ILE A 204 -10.21 13.92 -7.57
N LYS A 205 -11.07 14.83 -7.98
CA LYS A 205 -11.94 15.59 -7.09
C LYS A 205 -13.32 14.97 -6.94
N ASP A 206 -13.83 14.35 -8.01
CA ASP A 206 -15.11 13.67 -7.99
C ASP A 206 -15.13 12.42 -8.91
N PHE A 207 -16.16 11.61 -8.77
CA PHE A 207 -16.34 10.37 -9.51
C PHE A 207 -16.51 10.59 -11.05
N LYS A 208 -17.02 11.75 -11.46
CA LYS A 208 -17.22 12.08 -12.87
C LYS A 208 -15.89 12.26 -13.61
N GLU A 209 -14.86 12.73 -12.91
CA GLU A 209 -13.51 12.83 -13.49
C GLU A 209 -12.95 11.46 -13.86
N LEU A 210 -13.23 10.40 -13.10
CA LEU A 210 -12.82 9.03 -13.46
C LEU A 210 -13.48 8.54 -14.73
N GLN A 211 -14.76 8.94 -14.98
CA GLN A 211 -15.48 8.64 -16.23
C GLN A 211 -14.92 9.46 -17.40
N GLN A 212 -14.60 10.75 -17.20
CA GLN A 212 -13.99 11.61 -18.21
C GLN A 212 -12.63 11.10 -18.66
N HIS A 213 -11.86 10.51 -17.74
CA HIS A 213 -10.57 9.86 -18.04
C HIS A 213 -10.73 8.43 -18.58
N ASN A 214 -11.94 7.99 -18.93
CA ASN A 214 -12.26 6.64 -19.41
C ASN A 214 -11.74 5.53 -18.46
N TYR A 215 -11.58 5.83 -17.19
CA TYR A 215 -11.21 4.83 -16.19
C TYR A 215 -12.42 4.02 -15.75
N LEU A 216 -13.56 4.68 -15.56
CA LEU A 216 -14.85 4.04 -15.32
C LEU A 216 -15.71 4.06 -16.58
N PRO A 217 -16.60 3.06 -16.78
CA PRO A 217 -17.58 3.11 -17.84
C PRO A 217 -18.46 4.35 -17.68
N LYS A 218 -18.78 5.00 -18.78
CA LYS A 218 -19.82 6.02 -18.80
C LYS A 218 -21.13 5.29 -18.46
N SER A 219 -21.81 5.69 -17.39
CA SER A 219 -23.13 5.15 -17.07
C SER A 219 -24.02 5.32 -18.29
N ILE A 220 -24.66 4.21 -18.72
CA ILE A 220 -25.70 4.22 -19.74
C ILE A 220 -26.92 4.91 -19.15
#